data_74afb785380e7daca5cd03ffb72d34e3
#
_entry.id   74afb785380e7daca5cd03ffb72d34e3
#
_cell.length_a   1.000
_cell.length_b   1.000
_cell.length_c   1.000
_cell.angle_alpha   90.00
_cell.angle_beta   90.00
_cell.angle_gamma   90.00
#
_symmetry.space_group_name_H-M   'P 1'
#
loop_
_entity.id
_entity.type
_entity.pdbx_description
1 polymer ?
#
loop_
_entity_poly.entity_id
_entity_poly.type
_entity_poly.pdbx_seq_one_letter_code
_entity_poly.pdbx_strand_id
1 'polypeptide(L)'
;MPTMNETLDTRGSPVTRISISMPEDLLQELDVMVARRGFESRSQAIGTMINDQLLEHKRQLGEQVMVGTITLLYDRSVKGLQKQLSDLQCHHIDEVISSLHVHLMDKQMLEVVLVQGPATKLQAIADAMSTLRGVITGRLQLMAATIPPVHPLSKG
;
A
#
# COMPACT_ATOMS: atom_id res chain seq x y z
N MET A 1 -25.24 -32.92 -13.51
CA MET A 1 -24.05 -32.80 -12.67
C MET A 1 -23.00 -32.02 -13.45
N PRO A 2 -22.74 -30.75 -13.19
CA PRO A 2 -21.62 -30.10 -13.83
C PRO A 2 -20.34 -30.49 -13.08
N THR A 3 -19.40 -31.08 -13.80
CA THR A 3 -18.04 -31.33 -13.32
C THR A 3 -17.35 -30.01 -13.06
N MET A 4 -17.15 -29.68 -11.79
CA MET A 4 -16.30 -28.59 -11.38
C MET A 4 -14.85 -28.93 -11.77
N ASN A 5 -14.32 -28.24 -12.75
CA ASN A 5 -12.91 -28.30 -13.09
C ASN A 5 -12.19 -27.34 -12.13
N GLU A 6 -11.79 -27.82 -10.95
CA GLU A 6 -10.98 -27.07 -10.01
C GLU A 6 -9.53 -27.07 -10.50
N THR A 7 -9.11 -25.94 -11.04
CA THR A 7 -7.69 -25.67 -11.25
C THR A 7 -7.15 -24.95 -10.01
N LEU A 8 -6.04 -25.44 -9.44
CA LEU A 8 -5.35 -24.80 -8.32
C LEU A 8 -4.49 -23.63 -8.82
N ASP A 9 -4.61 -22.48 -8.16
CA ASP A 9 -3.65 -21.39 -8.32
C ASP A 9 -2.31 -21.79 -7.68
N THR A 10 -1.21 -21.27 -8.17
CA THR A 10 0.16 -21.48 -7.69
C THR A 10 0.36 -21.17 -6.19
N ARG A 11 -0.66 -20.62 -5.52
CA ARG A 11 -0.70 -20.33 -4.07
C ARG A 11 -1.54 -21.31 -3.25
N GLY A 12 -1.99 -22.40 -3.86
CA GLY A 12 -2.68 -23.48 -3.13
C GLY A 12 -4.15 -23.22 -2.78
N SER A 13 -4.75 -22.12 -3.24
CA SER A 13 -6.18 -21.86 -3.07
C SER A 13 -6.98 -22.40 -4.27
N PRO A 14 -8.19 -22.97 -4.04
CA PRO A 14 -9.04 -23.42 -5.14
C PRO A 14 -9.51 -22.25 -6.00
N VAL A 15 -9.48 -22.41 -7.32
CA VAL A 15 -9.91 -21.39 -8.27
C VAL A 15 -11.38 -21.63 -8.66
N THR A 16 -12.22 -20.63 -8.43
CA THR A 16 -13.62 -20.64 -8.84
C THR A 16 -13.82 -19.78 -10.09
N ARG A 17 -14.51 -20.33 -11.09
CA ARG A 17 -14.85 -19.58 -12.30
C ARG A 17 -16.08 -18.72 -12.07
N ILE A 18 -15.98 -17.44 -12.46
CA ILE A 18 -17.11 -16.49 -12.47
C ILE A 18 -17.28 -15.92 -13.87
N SER A 19 -18.50 -15.44 -14.19
CA SER A 19 -18.79 -14.72 -15.43
C SER A 19 -19.17 -13.28 -15.10
N ILE A 20 -18.59 -12.33 -15.84
CA ILE A 20 -18.84 -10.90 -15.68
C ILE A 20 -19.22 -10.33 -17.04
N SER A 21 -20.27 -9.50 -17.08
CA SER A 21 -20.62 -8.67 -18.24
C SER A 21 -20.08 -7.26 -18.01
N MET A 22 -19.44 -6.68 -19.02
CA MET A 22 -18.92 -5.31 -18.94
C MET A 22 -19.12 -4.61 -20.29
N PRO A 23 -19.15 -3.26 -20.31
CA PRO A 23 -19.17 -2.50 -21.54
C PRO A 23 -17.97 -2.81 -22.43
N GLU A 24 -18.17 -2.73 -23.74
CA GLU A 24 -17.13 -3.08 -24.72
C GLU A 24 -15.92 -2.16 -24.67
N ASP A 25 -16.15 -0.87 -24.46
CA ASP A 25 -15.09 0.14 -24.27
C ASP A 25 -14.20 -0.17 -23.06
N LEU A 26 -14.81 -0.53 -21.93
CA LEU A 26 -14.09 -0.94 -20.73
C LEU A 26 -13.27 -2.22 -20.95
N LEU A 27 -13.81 -3.18 -21.71
CA LEU A 27 -13.07 -4.39 -22.06
C LEU A 27 -11.86 -4.09 -22.92
N GLN A 28 -11.99 -3.18 -23.90
CA GLN A 28 -10.87 -2.75 -24.73
C GLN A 28 -9.76 -2.05 -23.90
N GLU A 29 -10.14 -1.18 -22.97
CA GLU A 29 -9.18 -0.56 -22.04
C GLU A 29 -8.46 -1.58 -21.16
N LEU A 30 -9.19 -2.59 -20.67
CA LEU A 30 -8.60 -3.70 -19.93
C LEU A 30 -7.58 -4.46 -20.77
N ASP A 31 -7.89 -4.77 -22.03
CA ASP A 31 -6.97 -5.49 -22.92
C ASP A 31 -5.69 -4.69 -23.20
N VAL A 32 -5.80 -3.39 -23.39
CA VAL A 32 -4.64 -2.49 -23.52
C VAL A 32 -3.80 -2.50 -22.26
N MET A 33 -4.42 -2.46 -21.09
CA MET A 33 -3.71 -2.49 -19.81
C MET A 33 -3.02 -3.83 -19.58
N VAL A 34 -3.69 -4.96 -19.88
CA VAL A 34 -3.13 -6.33 -19.78
C VAL A 34 -1.84 -6.42 -20.61
N ALA A 35 -1.90 -5.96 -21.87
CA ALA A 35 -0.75 -5.99 -22.77
C ALA A 35 0.40 -5.09 -22.29
N ARG A 36 0.10 -3.88 -21.80
CA ARG A 36 1.12 -2.90 -21.41
C ARG A 36 1.80 -3.24 -20.09
N ARG A 37 1.07 -3.82 -19.12
CA ARG A 37 1.59 -4.14 -17.79
C ARG A 37 2.15 -5.56 -17.68
N GLY A 38 2.11 -6.35 -18.76
CA GLY A 38 2.65 -7.70 -18.79
C GLY A 38 1.88 -8.71 -17.95
N PHE A 39 0.56 -8.51 -17.79
CA PHE A 39 -0.29 -9.54 -17.19
C PHE A 39 -0.42 -10.73 -18.13
N GLU A 40 -0.41 -11.93 -17.57
CA GLU A 40 -0.54 -13.17 -18.35
C GLU A 40 -1.93 -13.37 -18.94
N SER A 41 -2.97 -12.78 -18.30
CA SER A 41 -4.36 -12.92 -18.71
C SER A 41 -5.24 -11.80 -18.13
N ARG A 42 -6.44 -11.64 -18.74
CA ARG A 42 -7.51 -10.79 -18.17
C ARG A 42 -7.85 -11.19 -16.73
N SER A 43 -7.95 -12.51 -16.48
CA SER A 43 -8.28 -13.05 -15.14
C SER A 43 -7.23 -12.62 -14.10
N GLN A 44 -5.95 -12.66 -14.43
CA GLN A 44 -4.88 -12.22 -13.53
C GLN A 44 -4.98 -10.71 -13.26
N ALA A 45 -5.18 -9.90 -14.30
CA ALA A 45 -5.32 -8.46 -14.16
C ALA A 45 -6.53 -8.08 -13.28
N ILE A 46 -7.70 -8.69 -13.54
CA ILE A 46 -8.91 -8.46 -12.75
C ILE A 46 -8.73 -8.93 -11.32
N GLY A 47 -8.13 -10.10 -11.11
CA GLY A 47 -7.83 -10.63 -9.78
C GLY A 47 -6.92 -9.68 -8.97
N THR A 48 -5.89 -9.11 -9.59
CA THR A 48 -5.01 -8.13 -8.96
C THR A 48 -5.78 -6.86 -8.58
N MET A 49 -6.58 -6.30 -9.50
CA MET A 49 -7.38 -5.11 -9.22
C MET A 49 -8.40 -5.33 -8.11
N ILE A 50 -9.08 -6.48 -8.10
CA ILE A 50 -10.04 -6.83 -7.02
C ILE A 50 -9.31 -6.97 -5.69
N ASN A 51 -8.15 -7.63 -5.67
CA ASN A 51 -7.37 -7.77 -4.46
C ASN A 51 -6.96 -6.40 -3.90
N ASP A 52 -6.50 -5.49 -4.75
CA ASP A 52 -6.14 -4.13 -4.35
C ASP A 52 -7.32 -3.37 -3.75
N GLN A 53 -8.52 -3.49 -4.35
CA GLN A 53 -9.73 -2.86 -3.83
C GLN A 53 -10.21 -3.48 -2.51
N LEU A 54 -10.13 -4.79 -2.38
CA LEU A 54 -10.46 -5.48 -1.11
C LEU A 54 -9.49 -5.12 0.01
N LEU A 55 -8.22 -4.91 -0.32
CA LEU A 55 -7.23 -4.42 0.63
C LEU A 55 -7.55 -3.03 1.13
N GLU A 56 -7.90 -2.12 0.22
CA GLU A 56 -8.33 -0.78 0.59
C GLU A 56 -9.57 -0.81 1.48
N HIS A 57 -10.52 -1.71 1.18
CA HIS A 57 -11.69 -1.92 2.03
C HIS A 57 -11.33 -2.47 3.40
N LYS A 58 -10.45 -3.47 3.48
CA LYS A 58 -9.96 -4.03 4.76
C LYS A 58 -9.17 -3.01 5.56
N ARG A 59 -8.47 -2.10 4.89
CA ARG A 59 -7.81 -0.96 5.55
C ARG A 59 -8.80 -0.14 6.38
N GLN A 60 -10.00 0.08 5.86
CA GLN A 60 -11.07 0.78 6.58
C GLN A 60 -11.58 0.00 7.81
N LEU A 61 -11.44 -1.32 7.82
CA LEU A 61 -11.81 -2.20 8.94
C LEU A 61 -10.72 -2.39 10.00
N GLY A 62 -9.51 -2.00 9.76
CA GLY A 62 -8.55 -1.50 10.72
C GLY A 62 -7.60 -2.44 11.44
N GLU A 63 -7.85 -3.72 11.53
CA GLU A 63 -7.12 -4.61 12.47
C GLU A 63 -6.01 -5.45 11.81
N GLN A 64 -6.00 -5.57 10.51
CA GLN A 64 -5.03 -6.41 9.81
C GLN A 64 -3.65 -5.77 9.81
N VAL A 65 -2.61 -6.56 10.15
CA VAL A 65 -1.21 -6.15 10.00
C VAL A 65 -0.85 -6.09 8.52
N MET A 66 -0.36 -4.94 8.09
CA MET A 66 0.02 -4.66 6.72
C MET A 66 1.42 -4.06 6.64
N VAL A 67 2.02 -4.14 5.48
CA VAL A 67 3.24 -3.42 5.12
C VAL A 67 2.89 -2.30 4.17
N GLY A 68 3.56 -1.18 4.29
CA GLY A 68 3.34 -0.07 3.38
C GLY A 68 4.46 0.94 3.38
N THR A 69 4.24 1.97 2.58
CA THR A 69 5.12 3.14 2.52
C THR A 69 4.30 4.40 2.78
N ILE A 70 4.86 5.29 3.58
CA ILE A 70 4.39 6.67 3.69
C ILE A 70 5.35 7.52 2.86
N THR A 71 4.85 8.11 1.80
CA THR A 71 5.65 8.99 0.94
C THR A 71 5.26 10.44 1.24
N LEU A 72 6.24 11.23 1.64
CA LEU A 72 6.09 12.63 1.99
C LEU A 72 6.91 13.50 1.05
N LEU A 73 6.31 14.59 0.58
CA LEU A 73 7.02 15.70 -0.06
C LEU A 73 6.89 16.91 0.85
N TYR A 74 8.00 17.51 1.25
CA TYR A 74 7.97 18.65 2.16
C TYR A 74 9.10 19.66 1.90
N ASP A 75 8.90 20.87 2.41
CA ASP A 75 9.90 21.92 2.39
C ASP A 75 10.84 21.77 3.60
N ARG A 76 12.08 21.35 3.33
CA ARG A 76 13.11 21.18 4.37
C ARG A 76 13.59 22.46 5.01
N SER A 77 13.24 23.63 4.45
CA SER A 77 13.60 24.92 5.03
C SER A 77 12.67 25.34 6.18
N VAL A 78 11.51 24.66 6.32
CA VAL A 78 10.60 24.93 7.43
C VAL A 78 11.24 24.49 8.74
N LYS A 79 11.47 25.46 9.62
CA LYS A 79 12.18 25.26 10.88
C LYS A 79 11.47 24.24 11.77
N GLY A 80 12.20 23.23 12.21
CA GLY A 80 11.73 22.20 13.12
C GLY A 80 10.99 21.04 12.46
N LEU A 81 10.62 21.12 11.16
CA LEU A 81 9.85 20.07 10.49
C LEU A 81 10.58 18.73 10.46
N GLN A 82 11.86 18.72 10.07
CA GLN A 82 12.64 17.47 10.02
C GLN A 82 12.75 16.81 11.39
N LYS A 83 12.89 17.64 12.44
CA LYS A 83 12.90 17.13 13.82
C LYS A 83 11.55 16.53 14.20
N GLN A 84 10.44 17.19 13.88
CA GLN A 84 9.10 16.69 14.17
C GLN A 84 8.82 15.36 13.45
N LEU A 85 9.22 15.23 12.18
CA LEU A 85 9.11 13.99 11.42
C LEU A 85 9.96 12.88 12.03
N SER A 86 11.19 13.17 12.44
CA SER A 86 12.06 12.22 13.12
C SER A 86 11.51 11.80 14.48
N ASP A 87 10.99 12.73 15.25
CA ASP A 87 10.39 12.44 16.57
C ASP A 87 9.16 11.55 16.43
N LEU A 88 8.31 11.77 15.39
CA LEU A 88 7.17 10.89 15.09
C LEU A 88 7.61 9.47 14.72
N GLN A 89 8.66 9.33 13.91
CA GLN A 89 9.21 8.02 13.56
C GLN A 89 9.77 7.30 14.79
N CYS A 90 10.47 8.00 15.66
CA CYS A 90 10.97 7.44 16.91
C CYS A 90 9.84 7.05 17.87
N HIS A 91 8.77 7.83 17.91
CA HIS A 91 7.59 7.53 18.73
C HIS A 91 6.88 6.26 18.27
N HIS A 92 6.89 6.00 16.96
CA HIS A 92 6.29 4.83 16.34
C HIS A 92 7.34 3.81 15.86
N ILE A 93 8.38 3.59 16.67
CA ILE A 93 9.51 2.72 16.31
C ILE A 93 9.08 1.27 16.03
N ASP A 94 7.98 0.83 16.62
CA ASP A 94 7.45 -0.53 16.41
C ASP A 94 6.87 -0.69 14.99
N GLU A 95 6.35 0.37 14.41
CA GLU A 95 5.73 0.37 13.08
C GLU A 95 6.69 0.86 11.99
N VAL A 96 7.62 1.75 12.33
CA VAL A 96 8.56 2.33 11.36
C VAL A 96 9.78 1.42 11.22
N ILE A 97 10.01 0.93 10.00
CA ILE A 97 11.14 0.03 9.70
C ILE A 97 12.36 0.82 9.28
N SER A 98 12.21 1.72 8.32
CA SER A 98 13.28 2.54 7.77
C SER A 98 12.74 3.75 7.03
N SER A 99 13.59 4.72 6.75
CA SER A 99 13.25 5.84 5.88
C SER A 99 14.35 6.13 4.87
N LEU A 100 13.93 6.56 3.69
CA LEU A 100 14.79 7.03 2.61
C LEU A 100 14.54 8.51 2.38
N HIS A 101 15.59 9.32 2.36
CA HIS A 101 15.53 10.74 2.11
C HIS A 101 16.18 11.07 0.76
N VAL A 102 15.43 11.76 -0.09
CA VAL A 102 15.92 12.24 -1.39
C VAL A 102 15.85 13.76 -1.41
N HIS A 103 17.01 14.39 -1.52
CA HIS A 103 17.10 15.84 -1.64
C HIS A 103 16.71 16.27 -3.05
N LEU A 104 15.67 17.06 -3.16
CA LEU A 104 15.19 17.62 -4.40
C LEU A 104 15.63 19.07 -4.55
N MET A 105 15.39 19.65 -5.74
CA MET A 105 15.61 21.08 -5.99
C MET A 105 14.65 21.93 -5.14
N ASP A 106 14.86 23.23 -5.11
CA ASP A 106 14.00 24.21 -4.42
C ASP A 106 13.71 23.92 -2.96
N LYS A 107 14.72 23.39 -2.25
CA LYS A 107 14.65 23.05 -0.81
C LYS A 107 13.60 21.99 -0.48
N GLN A 108 13.14 21.23 -1.46
CA GLN A 108 12.20 20.14 -1.23
C GLN A 108 12.92 18.85 -0.84
N MET A 109 12.22 18.05 -0.05
CA MET A 109 12.65 16.71 0.36
C MET A 109 11.53 15.72 0.01
N LEU A 110 11.90 14.64 -0.65
CA LEU A 110 11.05 13.46 -0.77
C LEU A 110 11.53 12.44 0.27
N GLU A 111 10.63 12.03 1.15
CA GLU A 111 10.92 11.02 2.16
C GLU A 111 9.97 9.83 1.96
N VAL A 112 10.53 8.64 1.94
CA VAL A 112 9.78 7.38 1.87
C VAL A 112 10.03 6.61 3.15
N VAL A 113 9.00 6.44 3.95
CA VAL A 113 9.05 5.72 5.22
C VAL A 113 8.43 4.34 5.03
N LEU A 114 9.20 3.28 5.24
CA LEU A 114 8.72 1.91 5.22
C LEU A 114 8.10 1.57 6.57
N VAL A 115 6.87 1.10 6.56
CA VAL A 115 6.07 0.83 7.77
C VAL A 115 5.42 -0.55 7.75
N GLN A 116 5.20 -1.10 8.92
CA GLN A 116 4.47 -2.35 9.14
C GLN A 116 3.66 -2.27 10.43
N GLY A 117 2.42 -2.69 10.38
CA GLY A 117 1.55 -2.70 11.57
C GLY A 117 0.07 -2.75 11.20
N PRO A 118 -0.82 -2.60 12.20
CA PRO A 118 -2.25 -2.51 11.95
C PRO A 118 -2.59 -1.34 11.03
N ALA A 119 -3.43 -1.58 10.02
CA ALA A 119 -3.72 -0.58 8.98
C ALA A 119 -4.23 0.76 9.56
N THR A 120 -5.09 0.73 10.58
CA THR A 120 -5.56 1.94 11.27
C THR A 120 -4.42 2.73 11.92
N LYS A 121 -3.46 2.03 12.52
CA LYS A 121 -2.31 2.68 13.15
C LYS A 121 -1.39 3.31 12.12
N LEU A 122 -1.15 2.61 11.01
CA LEU A 122 -0.35 3.16 9.90
C LEU A 122 -1.03 4.38 9.27
N GLN A 123 -2.35 4.38 9.15
CA GLN A 123 -3.09 5.54 8.68
C GLN A 123 -2.96 6.72 9.64
N ALA A 124 -3.09 6.49 10.94
CA ALA A 124 -2.92 7.54 11.95
C ALA A 124 -1.52 8.16 11.91
N ILE A 125 -0.47 7.34 11.72
CA ILE A 125 0.91 7.81 11.57
C ILE A 125 1.05 8.67 10.30
N ALA A 126 0.52 8.20 9.17
CA ALA A 126 0.56 8.93 7.91
C ALA A 126 -0.17 10.28 8.00
N ASP A 127 -1.33 10.30 8.64
CA ASP A 127 -2.12 11.52 8.85
C ASP A 127 -1.37 12.51 9.75
N ALA A 128 -0.77 12.04 10.84
CA ALA A 128 0.03 12.87 11.73
C ALA A 128 1.23 13.51 11.02
N MET A 129 1.91 12.75 10.16
CA MET A 129 3.03 13.28 9.37
C MET A 129 2.57 14.26 8.29
N SER A 130 1.48 13.91 7.58
CA SER A 130 0.99 14.68 6.43
C SER A 130 0.39 16.04 6.82
N THR A 131 -0.06 16.20 8.06
CA THR A 131 -0.68 17.44 8.57
C THR A 131 0.33 18.42 9.18
N LEU A 132 1.61 18.05 9.27
CA LEU A 132 2.63 18.96 9.78
C LEU A 132 2.84 20.14 8.83
N ARG A 133 3.04 21.33 9.43
CA ARG A 133 3.33 22.54 8.67
C ARG A 133 4.61 22.38 7.85
N GLY A 134 4.52 22.60 6.54
CA GLY A 134 5.63 22.47 5.60
C GLY A 134 5.60 21.16 4.81
N VAL A 135 4.75 20.21 5.18
CA VAL A 135 4.45 19.05 4.35
C VAL A 135 3.54 19.48 3.21
N ILE A 136 3.98 19.28 1.98
CA ILE A 136 3.26 19.65 0.75
C ILE A 136 2.23 18.58 0.41
N THR A 137 2.65 17.31 0.48
CA THR A 137 1.78 16.16 0.27
C THR A 137 2.31 14.95 1.03
N GLY A 138 1.40 14.11 1.49
CA GLY A 138 1.71 12.83 2.11
C GLY A 138 0.74 11.76 1.64
N ARG A 139 1.25 10.55 1.40
CA ARG A 139 0.45 9.44 0.93
C ARG A 139 0.88 8.13 1.58
N LEU A 140 -0.08 7.42 2.15
CA LEU A 140 0.09 6.04 2.59
C LEU A 140 -0.33 5.10 1.47
N GLN A 141 0.54 4.15 1.16
CA GLN A 141 0.25 3.04 0.26
C GLN A 141 0.49 1.73 0.99
N LEU A 142 -0.55 0.92 1.13
CA LEU A 142 -0.52 -0.36 1.81
C LEU A 142 -0.42 -1.52 0.84
N MET A 143 0.28 -2.55 1.26
CA MET A 143 0.41 -3.82 0.54
C MET A 143 0.01 -4.95 1.46
N ALA A 144 -0.77 -5.93 0.94
CA ALA A 144 -0.92 -7.21 1.62
C ALA A 144 0.31 -8.06 1.29
N ALA A 145 1.28 -8.02 2.15
CA ALA A 145 2.39 -8.94 2.06
C ALA A 145 2.57 -9.63 3.39
N THR A 146 2.70 -10.94 3.36
CA THR A 146 3.16 -11.71 4.50
C THR A 146 4.69 -11.55 4.55
N ILE A 147 5.14 -10.41 5.06
CA ILE A 147 6.55 -10.19 5.34
C ILE A 147 6.77 -10.56 6.81
N PRO A 148 7.77 -11.37 7.12
CA PRO A 148 8.14 -11.60 8.52
C PRO A 148 8.38 -10.25 9.22
N PRO A 149 7.91 -10.05 10.45
CA PRO A 149 8.10 -8.80 11.16
C PRO A 149 9.61 -8.52 11.30
N VAL A 150 10.02 -7.32 10.94
CA VAL A 150 11.41 -6.86 11.09
C VAL A 150 11.72 -6.65 12.58
N HIS A 151 10.73 -6.25 13.34
CA HIS A 151 10.79 -6.13 14.79
C HIS A 151 9.80 -7.10 15.45
N PRO A 152 10.12 -7.63 16.63
CA PRO A 152 9.15 -8.42 17.38
C PRO A 152 7.92 -7.53 17.64
N LEU A 153 6.76 -7.99 17.16
CA LEU A 153 5.51 -7.32 17.47
C LEU A 153 5.31 -7.37 18.99
N SER A 154 5.08 -6.20 19.59
CA SER A 154 4.73 -6.15 21.02
C SER A 154 3.51 -7.03 21.24
N LYS A 155 3.67 -8.07 22.04
CA LYS A 155 2.52 -8.84 22.52
C LYS A 155 1.73 -7.90 23.43
N GLY A 156 0.61 -7.43 22.91
CA GLY A 156 -0.38 -6.71 23.70
C GLY A 156 -0.95 -7.56 24.82
#